data_d964d85744ca5c0f5e2db1895809395d
#
_entry.id   d964d85744ca5c0f5e2db1895809395d
#
_cell.length_a   1.000
_cell.length_b   1.000
_cell.length_c   1.000
_cell.angle_alpha   90.00
_cell.angle_beta   90.00
_cell.angle_gamma   90.00
#
_symmetry.space_group_name_H-M   'P 1'
#
loop_
_entity.id
_entity.type
_entity.pdbx_description
1 polymer ?
#
loop_
_entity_poly.entity_id
_entity_poly.type
_entity_poly.pdbx_seq_one_letter_code
_entity_poly.pdbx_strand_id
1 'polypeptide(L)'
;MEIYDGYREEIIRIESEASEVNDQWNKAVELFNDRFIDMPFELSVSNNKEVALGIDNVAKINFIFKDGFDQVSWNKNELKTLSQGEKRALYLLSFIFEVEARKLKQQKTLFIIDDVADSFDYKNKYAIVQYLKDLCKQSYFYQIVLTHNFDFFRTLSNEFVHRERCLMANKYENIISLEQAEGVKNY
;
A
#
# COMPACT_ATOMS: atom_id res chain seq x y z
N MET A 1 40.50 -20.03 -13.98
CA MET A 1 40.36 -19.26 -12.73
C MET A 1 39.37 -18.11 -12.92
N GLU A 2 39.55 -17.26 -13.94
CA GLU A 2 38.67 -16.10 -14.22
C GLU A 2 37.20 -16.39 -14.47
N ILE A 3 36.83 -17.55 -15.04
CA ILE A 3 35.42 -17.91 -15.31
C ILE A 3 34.67 -18.23 -14.01
N TYR A 4 35.32 -18.80 -13.01
CA TYR A 4 34.73 -19.11 -11.70
C TYR A 4 34.47 -17.86 -10.86
N ASP A 5 35.31 -16.84 -10.98
CA ASP A 5 35.18 -15.59 -10.23
C ASP A 5 33.99 -14.75 -10.76
N GLY A 6 33.76 -14.74 -12.08
CA GLY A 6 32.63 -14.06 -12.69
C GLY A 6 31.26 -14.66 -12.29
N TYR A 7 31.16 -15.98 -12.20
CA TYR A 7 29.93 -16.64 -11.71
C TYR A 7 29.66 -16.37 -10.24
N ARG A 8 30.71 -16.27 -9.44
CA ARG A 8 30.59 -15.97 -8.01
C ARG A 8 30.09 -14.56 -7.76
N GLU A 9 30.59 -13.58 -8.49
CA GLU A 9 30.11 -12.18 -8.42
C GLU A 9 28.65 -12.06 -8.87
N GLU A 10 28.26 -12.78 -9.93
CA GLU A 10 26.87 -12.84 -10.41
C GLU A 10 25.92 -13.43 -9.37
N ILE A 11 26.33 -14.53 -8.72
CA ILE A 11 25.53 -15.16 -7.64
C ILE A 11 25.38 -14.19 -6.46
N ILE A 12 26.46 -13.55 -6.01
CA ILE A 12 26.41 -12.57 -4.90
C ILE A 12 25.48 -11.42 -5.25
N ARG A 13 25.49 -10.94 -6.51
CA ARG A 13 24.61 -9.87 -6.96
C ARG A 13 23.14 -10.29 -6.92
N ILE A 14 22.82 -11.49 -7.44
CA ILE A 14 21.45 -12.05 -7.44
C ILE A 14 20.96 -12.25 -6.00
N GLU A 15 21.78 -12.77 -5.11
CA GLU A 15 21.45 -12.96 -3.70
C GLU A 15 21.21 -11.61 -3.00
N SER A 16 22.00 -10.59 -3.31
CA SER A 16 21.84 -9.24 -2.77
C SER A 16 20.53 -8.60 -3.25
N GLU A 17 20.23 -8.67 -4.56
CA GLU A 17 19.00 -8.15 -5.13
C GLU A 17 17.75 -8.87 -4.58
N ALA A 18 17.79 -10.19 -4.40
CA ALA A 18 16.72 -10.97 -3.80
C ALA A 18 16.52 -10.63 -2.32
N SER A 19 17.60 -10.40 -1.58
CA SER A 19 17.54 -9.98 -0.17
C SER A 19 16.89 -8.59 -0.02
N GLU A 20 17.26 -7.62 -0.86
CA GLU A 20 16.65 -6.28 -0.85
C GLU A 20 15.14 -6.32 -1.10
N VAL A 21 14.69 -7.14 -2.05
CA VAL A 21 13.25 -7.30 -2.34
C VAL A 21 12.52 -7.95 -1.16
N ASN A 22 13.12 -8.94 -0.51
CA ASN A 22 12.54 -9.59 0.65
C ASN A 22 12.42 -8.62 1.84
N ASP A 23 13.43 -7.80 2.11
CA ASP A 23 13.42 -6.79 3.15
C ASP A 23 12.35 -5.73 2.89
N GLN A 24 12.14 -5.35 1.63
CA GLN A 24 11.07 -4.44 1.24
C GLN A 24 9.67 -5.01 1.54
N TRP A 25 9.45 -6.30 1.24
CA TRP A 25 8.18 -6.97 1.55
C TRP A 25 7.94 -7.08 3.06
N ASN A 26 8.94 -7.48 3.83
CA ASN A 26 8.85 -7.55 5.28
C ASN A 26 8.49 -6.18 5.86
N LYS A 27 9.17 -5.14 5.42
CA LYS A 27 8.91 -3.77 5.86
C LYS A 27 7.52 -3.28 5.47
N ALA A 28 7.03 -3.61 4.28
CA ALA A 28 5.68 -3.25 3.85
C ALA A 28 4.61 -3.98 4.70
N VAL A 29 4.84 -5.25 5.04
CA VAL A 29 3.98 -6.05 5.90
C VAL A 29 3.98 -5.50 7.33
N GLU A 30 5.13 -5.17 7.91
CA GLU A 30 5.23 -4.53 9.23
C GLU A 30 4.47 -3.21 9.25
N LEU A 31 4.71 -2.32 8.30
CA LEU A 31 4.00 -1.04 8.19
C LEU A 31 2.49 -1.23 8.06
N PHE A 32 2.06 -2.25 7.31
CA PHE A 32 0.64 -2.57 7.18
C PHE A 32 0.05 -2.99 8.52
N ASN A 33 0.65 -3.97 9.19
CA ASN A 33 0.16 -4.51 10.46
C ASN A 33 0.15 -3.45 11.57
N ASP A 34 1.17 -2.60 11.64
CA ASP A 34 1.29 -1.53 12.64
C ASP A 34 0.22 -0.44 12.46
N ARG A 35 -0.19 -0.17 11.22
CA ARG A 35 -1.16 0.90 10.93
C ARG A 35 -2.61 0.43 10.91
N PHE A 36 -2.85 -0.79 10.44
CA PHE A 36 -4.18 -1.36 10.23
C PHE A 36 -4.53 -2.40 11.32
N ILE A 37 -4.43 -1.97 12.57
CA ILE A 37 -4.58 -2.83 13.77
C ILE A 37 -5.98 -3.43 13.95
N ASP A 38 -7.01 -2.81 13.36
CA ASP A 38 -8.39 -3.28 13.45
C ASP A 38 -8.78 -4.23 12.30
N MET A 39 -7.82 -4.70 11.50
CA MET A 39 -8.09 -5.74 10.53
C MET A 39 -8.34 -7.09 11.24
N PRO A 40 -9.26 -7.92 10.73
CA PRO A 40 -9.55 -9.23 11.31
C PRO A 40 -8.41 -10.25 11.08
N PHE A 41 -7.31 -9.82 10.50
CA PHE A 41 -6.13 -10.63 10.19
C PHE A 41 -4.85 -9.78 10.26
N GLU A 42 -3.75 -10.46 10.44
CA GLU A 42 -2.41 -9.92 10.22
C GLU A 42 -1.82 -10.50 8.94
N LEU A 43 -0.91 -9.78 8.32
CA LEU A 43 -0.17 -10.25 7.16
C LEU A 43 1.22 -10.75 7.57
N SER A 44 1.74 -11.75 6.86
CA SER A 44 3.11 -12.22 7.01
C SER A 44 3.68 -12.67 5.67
N VAL A 45 5.01 -12.69 5.55
CA VAL A 45 5.71 -13.29 4.41
C VAL A 45 6.11 -14.71 4.79
N SER A 46 5.66 -15.73 4.05
CA SER A 46 5.85 -17.13 4.40
C SER A 46 7.11 -17.77 3.84
N ASN A 47 7.66 -17.22 2.77
CA ASN A 47 8.80 -17.79 2.06
C ASN A 47 10.05 -16.90 2.12
N ASN A 48 10.27 -16.26 3.27
CA ASN A 48 11.43 -15.38 3.48
C ASN A 48 12.77 -16.06 3.19
N LYS A 49 12.90 -17.34 3.57
CA LYS A 49 14.16 -18.09 3.37
C LYS A 49 14.37 -18.44 1.90
N GLU A 50 13.32 -18.87 1.21
CA GLU A 50 13.35 -19.25 -0.20
C GLU A 50 13.62 -18.03 -1.09
N VAL A 51 13.03 -16.87 -0.76
CA VAL A 51 13.31 -15.62 -1.47
C VAL A 51 14.73 -15.14 -1.19
N ALA A 52 15.19 -15.18 0.06
CA ALA A 52 16.54 -14.79 0.43
C ALA A 52 17.63 -15.69 -0.20
N LEU A 53 17.32 -16.96 -0.48
CA LEU A 53 18.21 -17.92 -1.16
C LEU A 53 18.07 -17.90 -2.69
N GLY A 54 17.23 -17.01 -3.25
CA GLY A 54 16.98 -16.96 -4.69
C GLY A 54 16.23 -18.18 -5.26
N ILE A 55 15.66 -19.03 -4.39
CA ILE A 55 14.88 -20.22 -4.78
C ILE A 55 13.50 -19.82 -5.29
N ASP A 56 12.94 -18.75 -4.71
CA ASP A 56 11.63 -18.18 -5.08
C ASP A 56 11.81 -16.69 -5.36
N ASN A 57 11.28 -16.21 -6.49
CA ASN A 57 11.40 -14.80 -6.88
C ASN A 57 10.20 -13.95 -6.45
N VAL A 58 9.22 -14.57 -5.79
CA VAL A 58 7.97 -13.91 -5.42
C VAL A 58 7.66 -14.14 -3.94
N ALA A 59 7.52 -13.05 -3.20
CA ALA A 59 7.07 -13.12 -1.80
C ALA A 59 5.64 -13.70 -1.72
N LYS A 60 5.47 -14.72 -0.88
CA LYS A 60 4.16 -15.33 -0.60
C LYS A 60 3.57 -14.70 0.64
N ILE A 61 2.45 -14.02 0.49
CA ILE A 61 1.75 -13.35 1.57
C ILE A 61 0.71 -14.29 2.16
N ASN A 62 0.77 -14.47 3.46
CA ASN A 62 -0.20 -15.22 4.25
C ASN A 62 -1.08 -14.27 5.06
N PHE A 63 -2.35 -14.66 5.22
CA PHE A 63 -3.30 -14.05 6.13
C PHE A 63 -3.35 -14.88 7.40
N ILE A 64 -3.11 -14.26 8.54
CA ILE A 64 -3.17 -14.90 9.87
C ILE A 64 -4.42 -14.37 10.56
N PHE A 65 -5.46 -15.18 10.61
CA PHE A 65 -6.70 -14.86 11.33
C PHE A 65 -6.53 -15.29 12.79
N LYS A 66 -6.85 -14.39 13.70
CA LYS A 66 -6.85 -14.64 15.15
C LYS A 66 -8.29 -14.73 15.62
N ASP A 67 -8.75 -15.92 15.93
CA ASP A 67 -10.05 -16.15 16.58
C ASP A 67 -9.82 -16.82 17.93
N GLY A 68 -9.71 -15.98 18.98
CA GLY A 68 -9.44 -16.45 20.34
C GLY A 68 -8.10 -17.16 20.48
N PHE A 69 -8.12 -18.49 20.71
CA PHE A 69 -6.90 -19.31 20.86
C PHE A 69 -6.44 -19.98 19.55
N ASP A 70 -7.25 -19.94 18.51
CA ASP A 70 -6.93 -20.57 17.23
C ASP A 70 -6.30 -19.57 16.24
N GLN A 71 -5.19 -19.97 15.66
CA GLN A 71 -4.54 -19.26 14.55
C GLN A 71 -4.70 -20.09 13.27
N VAL A 72 -5.35 -19.53 12.26
CA VAL A 72 -5.46 -20.17 10.94
C VAL A 72 -4.67 -19.32 9.95
N SER A 73 -3.66 -19.91 9.34
CA SER A 73 -2.85 -19.27 8.31
C SER A 73 -3.32 -19.75 6.93
N TRP A 74 -3.66 -18.81 6.05
CA TRP A 74 -4.12 -19.08 4.68
C TRP A 74 -3.16 -18.45 3.68
N ASN A 75 -2.73 -19.24 2.71
CA ASN A 75 -1.94 -18.74 1.59
C ASN A 75 -2.87 -18.14 0.53
N LYS A 76 -2.44 -17.03 -0.10
CA LYS A 76 -3.18 -16.37 -1.20
C LYS A 76 -3.66 -17.34 -2.30
N ASN A 77 -2.89 -18.39 -2.58
CA ASN A 77 -3.22 -19.39 -3.60
C ASN A 77 -4.26 -20.43 -3.13
N GLU A 78 -4.45 -20.57 -1.83
CA GLU A 78 -5.44 -21.49 -1.22
C GLU A 78 -6.80 -20.82 -1.07
N LEU A 79 -6.84 -19.48 -1.06
CA LEU A 79 -8.05 -18.69 -1.01
C LEU A 79 -8.71 -18.65 -2.39
N LYS A 80 -9.59 -19.61 -2.68
CA LYS A 80 -10.37 -19.62 -3.93
C LYS A 80 -11.26 -18.39 -4.08
N THR A 81 -11.62 -17.72 -3.00
CA THR A 81 -12.41 -16.48 -2.98
C THR A 81 -11.98 -15.58 -1.82
N LEU A 82 -11.19 -14.55 -2.14
CA LEU A 82 -10.92 -13.47 -1.18
C LEU A 82 -12.18 -12.65 -0.93
N SER A 83 -12.46 -12.32 0.33
CA SER A 83 -13.44 -11.31 0.69
C SER A 83 -13.04 -9.94 0.15
N GLN A 84 -13.98 -9.00 0.09
CA GLN A 84 -13.68 -7.63 -0.36
C GLN A 84 -12.62 -6.95 0.53
N GLY A 85 -12.68 -7.20 1.85
CA GLY A 85 -11.69 -6.68 2.81
C GLY A 85 -10.28 -7.20 2.54
N GLU A 86 -10.13 -8.50 2.30
CA GLU A 86 -8.83 -9.12 1.99
C GLU A 86 -8.24 -8.63 0.66
N LYS A 87 -9.08 -8.48 -0.37
CA LYS A 87 -8.64 -7.89 -1.65
C LYS A 87 -8.11 -6.47 -1.47
N ARG A 88 -8.79 -5.66 -0.66
CA ARG A 88 -8.36 -4.29 -0.38
C ARG A 88 -7.12 -4.22 0.48
N ALA A 89 -6.97 -5.12 1.44
CA ALA A 89 -5.75 -5.24 2.22
C ALA A 89 -4.54 -5.56 1.33
N LEU A 90 -4.68 -6.48 0.37
CA LEU A 90 -3.63 -6.77 -0.61
C LEU A 90 -3.32 -5.57 -1.52
N TYR A 91 -4.35 -4.82 -1.92
CA TYR A 91 -4.15 -3.61 -2.70
C TYR A 91 -3.33 -2.57 -1.89
N LEU A 92 -3.71 -2.33 -0.64
CA LEU A 92 -2.96 -1.42 0.24
C LEU A 92 -1.54 -1.91 0.51
N LEU A 93 -1.34 -3.20 0.75
CA LEU A 93 -0.01 -3.78 0.93
C LEU A 93 0.85 -3.55 -0.31
N SER A 94 0.30 -3.80 -1.50
CA SER A 94 1.00 -3.57 -2.77
C SER A 94 1.36 -2.09 -2.96
N PHE A 95 0.45 -1.20 -2.58
CA PHE A 95 0.69 0.24 -2.61
C PHE A 95 1.81 0.65 -1.63
N ILE A 96 1.78 0.15 -0.38
CA ILE A 96 2.84 0.41 0.62
C ILE A 96 4.19 -0.11 0.11
N PHE A 97 4.23 -1.32 -0.45
CA PHE A 97 5.45 -1.88 -1.04
C PHE A 97 6.04 -0.98 -2.13
N GLU A 98 5.21 -0.54 -3.08
CA GLU A 98 5.64 0.37 -4.14
C GLU A 98 6.17 1.71 -3.59
N VAL A 99 5.51 2.25 -2.57
CA VAL A 99 5.95 3.48 -1.91
C VAL A 99 7.32 3.30 -1.26
N GLU A 100 7.51 2.23 -0.48
CA GLU A 100 8.78 1.98 0.21
C GLU A 100 9.93 1.73 -0.79
N ALA A 101 9.67 0.99 -1.88
CA ALA A 101 10.65 0.78 -2.94
C ALA A 101 11.11 2.10 -3.60
N ARG A 102 10.17 3.02 -3.86
CA ARG A 102 10.47 4.34 -4.45
C ARG A 102 11.11 5.29 -3.46
N LYS A 103 10.76 5.17 -2.18
CA LYS A 103 11.33 5.96 -1.09
C LYS A 103 12.81 5.66 -0.90
N LEU A 104 13.22 4.39 -0.94
CA LEU A 104 14.63 3.99 -0.89
C LEU A 104 15.45 4.62 -2.02
N LYS A 105 14.88 4.72 -3.21
CA LYS A 105 15.53 5.31 -4.40
C LYS A 105 15.36 6.83 -4.49
N GLN A 106 14.65 7.46 -3.58
CA GLN A 106 14.24 8.88 -3.63
C GLN A 106 13.62 9.26 -5.00
N GLN A 107 12.89 8.33 -5.59
CA GLN A 107 12.36 8.46 -6.94
C GLN A 107 11.20 9.44 -6.97
N LYS A 108 11.31 10.49 -7.79
CA LYS A 108 10.22 11.44 -8.03
C LYS A 108 9.00 10.70 -8.62
N THR A 109 7.91 10.69 -7.88
CA THR A 109 6.72 9.88 -8.21
C THR A 109 5.44 10.66 -8.01
N LEU A 110 4.50 10.53 -8.95
CA LEU A 110 3.11 10.93 -8.81
C LEU A 110 2.26 9.67 -8.58
N PHE A 111 1.61 9.59 -7.43
CA PHE A 111 0.64 8.55 -7.10
C PHE A 111 -0.75 9.02 -7.48
N ILE A 112 -1.47 8.22 -8.25
CA ILE A 112 -2.89 8.38 -8.53
C ILE A 112 -3.62 7.32 -7.73
N ILE A 113 -4.42 7.76 -6.74
CA ILE A 113 -5.03 6.91 -5.73
C ILE A 113 -6.54 7.02 -5.88
N ASP A 114 -7.17 5.94 -6.33
CA ASP A 114 -8.59 5.90 -6.65
C ASP A 114 -9.35 5.05 -5.62
N ASP A 115 -10.34 5.66 -4.96
CA ASP A 115 -11.26 5.04 -4.00
C ASP A 115 -10.60 4.12 -2.94
N VAL A 116 -9.39 4.46 -2.49
CA VAL A 116 -8.58 3.64 -1.59
C VAL A 116 -9.27 3.33 -0.26
N ALA A 117 -10.17 4.21 0.19
CA ALA A 117 -10.84 4.08 1.48
C ALA A 117 -12.17 3.34 1.44
N ASP A 118 -12.63 2.94 0.28
CA ASP A 118 -13.91 2.26 0.14
C ASP A 118 -13.89 0.88 0.80
N SER A 119 -15.00 0.49 1.42
CA SER A 119 -15.18 -0.79 2.12
C SER A 119 -14.29 -1.00 3.35
N PHE A 120 -13.60 0.02 3.84
CA PHE A 120 -12.95 0.00 5.15
C PHE A 120 -13.85 0.62 6.21
N ASP A 121 -13.69 0.16 7.44
CA ASP A 121 -14.31 0.78 8.62
C ASP A 121 -13.68 2.16 8.93
N TYR A 122 -14.25 2.86 9.88
CA TYR A 122 -13.84 4.22 10.23
C TYR A 122 -12.37 4.29 10.66
N LYS A 123 -11.90 3.34 11.47
CA LYS A 123 -10.54 3.37 12.01
C LYS A 123 -9.50 3.11 10.91
N ASN A 124 -9.76 2.13 10.05
CA ASN A 124 -8.89 1.85 8.94
C ASN A 124 -8.88 2.98 7.89
N LYS A 125 -10.02 3.66 7.66
CA LYS A 125 -10.06 4.89 6.84
C LYS A 125 -9.14 5.97 7.41
N TYR A 126 -9.16 6.16 8.73
CA TYR A 126 -8.28 7.14 9.37
C TYR A 126 -6.80 6.75 9.25
N ALA A 127 -6.45 5.47 9.39
CA ALA A 127 -5.11 4.97 9.18
C ALA A 127 -4.59 5.26 7.75
N ILE A 128 -5.47 5.12 6.73
CA ILE A 128 -5.15 5.49 5.35
C ILE A 128 -4.86 7.00 5.25
N VAL A 129 -5.71 7.84 5.82
CA VAL A 129 -5.52 9.31 5.82
C VAL A 129 -4.16 9.68 6.43
N GLN A 130 -3.80 9.09 7.57
CA GLN A 130 -2.52 9.34 8.23
C GLN A 130 -1.34 8.84 7.37
N TYR A 131 -1.48 7.70 6.71
CA TYR A 131 -0.45 7.22 5.79
C TYR A 131 -0.23 8.17 4.61
N LEU A 132 -1.32 8.64 3.97
CA LEU A 132 -1.23 9.60 2.86
C LEU A 132 -0.63 10.93 3.31
N LYS A 133 -0.96 11.39 4.52
CA LYS A 133 -0.36 12.58 5.14
C LYS A 133 1.15 12.41 5.36
N ASP A 134 1.59 11.23 5.81
CA ASP A 134 3.01 10.94 5.98
C ASP A 134 3.77 10.94 4.65
N LEU A 135 3.16 10.50 3.56
CA LEU A 135 3.76 10.57 2.22
C LEU A 135 4.00 12.01 1.75
N CYS A 136 3.17 12.97 2.17
CA CYS A 136 3.37 14.39 1.84
C CYS A 136 4.64 14.98 2.46
N LYS A 137 5.25 14.32 3.45
CA LYS A 137 6.53 14.75 4.04
C LYS A 137 7.72 14.52 3.11
N GLN A 138 7.55 13.67 2.09
CA GLN A 138 8.60 13.39 1.11
C GLN A 138 8.50 14.39 -0.06
N SER A 139 9.53 15.21 -0.25
CA SER A 139 9.55 16.28 -1.27
C SER A 139 9.48 15.80 -2.72
N TYR A 140 9.76 14.52 -2.95
CA TYR A 140 9.74 13.88 -4.27
C TYR A 140 8.46 13.09 -4.54
N PHE A 141 7.50 13.05 -3.58
CA PHE A 141 6.20 12.40 -3.78
C PHE A 141 5.09 13.41 -4.00
N TYR A 142 4.25 13.12 -4.98
CA TYR A 142 3.06 13.87 -5.32
C TYR A 142 1.87 12.93 -5.31
N GLN A 143 0.69 13.42 -4.95
CA GLN A 143 -0.51 12.60 -4.85
C GLN A 143 -1.69 13.29 -5.51
N ILE A 144 -2.48 12.51 -6.27
CA ILE A 144 -3.84 12.85 -6.70
C ILE A 144 -4.74 11.79 -6.10
N VAL A 145 -5.62 12.19 -5.19
CA VAL A 145 -6.57 11.29 -4.55
C VAL A 145 -7.95 11.53 -5.15
N LEU A 146 -8.50 10.46 -5.75
CA LEU A 146 -9.85 10.44 -6.30
C LEU A 146 -10.74 9.70 -5.31
N THR A 147 -11.90 10.25 -5.00
CA THR A 147 -12.88 9.60 -4.13
C THR A 147 -14.28 10.11 -4.40
N HIS A 148 -15.26 9.23 -4.35
CA HIS A 148 -16.68 9.57 -4.33
C HIS A 148 -17.25 9.57 -2.89
N ASN A 149 -16.43 9.20 -1.89
CA ASN A 149 -16.82 9.15 -0.49
C ASN A 149 -16.60 10.53 0.17
N PHE A 150 -17.70 11.23 0.45
CA PHE A 150 -17.67 12.57 1.01
C PHE A 150 -17.03 12.64 2.40
N ASP A 151 -17.25 11.64 3.26
CA ASP A 151 -16.65 11.61 4.60
C ASP A 151 -15.13 11.43 4.53
N PHE A 152 -14.66 10.61 3.60
CA PHE A 152 -13.23 10.47 3.37
C PHE A 152 -12.61 11.77 2.82
N PHE A 153 -13.25 12.38 1.82
CA PHE A 153 -12.85 13.69 1.29
C PHE A 153 -12.77 14.74 2.40
N ARG A 154 -13.79 14.83 3.27
CA ARG A 154 -13.82 15.79 4.37
C ARG A 154 -12.70 15.55 5.38
N THR A 155 -12.36 14.28 5.65
CA THR A 155 -11.24 13.94 6.54
C THR A 155 -9.91 14.37 5.92
N LEU A 156 -9.68 14.12 4.63
CA LEU A 156 -8.47 14.54 3.92
C LEU A 156 -8.32 16.06 3.92
N SER A 157 -9.40 16.81 3.61
CA SER A 157 -9.38 18.26 3.54
C SER A 157 -9.15 18.93 4.90
N ASN A 158 -9.59 18.31 5.99
CA ASN A 158 -9.36 18.80 7.34
C ASN A 158 -7.95 18.48 7.86
N GLU A 159 -7.38 17.35 7.45
CA GLU A 159 -6.10 16.88 8.01
C GLU A 159 -4.88 17.49 7.32
N PHE A 160 -4.83 17.53 5.98
CA PHE A 160 -3.61 17.95 5.29
C PHE A 160 -3.78 18.48 3.86
N VAL A 161 -4.97 18.41 3.27
CA VAL A 161 -5.19 18.93 1.91
C VAL A 161 -5.78 20.32 1.99
N HIS A 162 -5.04 21.32 1.51
CA HIS A 162 -5.56 22.69 1.44
C HIS A 162 -6.75 22.77 0.50
N ARG A 163 -7.75 23.55 0.91
CA ARG A 163 -9.02 23.73 0.20
C ARG A 163 -8.85 24.08 -1.28
N GLU A 164 -7.87 24.92 -1.58
CA GLU A 164 -7.55 25.34 -2.95
C GLU A 164 -7.14 24.18 -3.86
N ARG A 165 -6.79 23.04 -3.28
CA ARG A 165 -6.41 21.80 -3.99
C ARG A 165 -7.54 20.78 -4.05
N CYS A 166 -8.71 21.11 -3.54
CA CYS A 166 -9.87 20.23 -3.57
C CYS A 166 -10.75 20.60 -4.78
N LEU A 167 -10.98 19.64 -5.66
CA LEU A 167 -11.77 19.82 -6.86
C LEU A 167 -12.98 18.89 -6.85
N MET A 168 -14.08 19.36 -7.39
CA MET A 168 -15.27 18.54 -7.71
C MET A 168 -15.31 18.28 -9.21
N ALA A 169 -15.51 17.02 -9.58
CA ALA A 169 -15.73 16.63 -10.96
C ALA A 169 -17.24 16.65 -11.26
N ASN A 170 -17.65 17.46 -12.21
CA ASN A 170 -19.01 17.54 -12.70
C ASN A 170 -19.07 16.98 -14.12
N LYS A 171 -20.04 16.10 -14.39
CA LYS A 171 -20.27 15.56 -15.72
C LYS A 171 -21.59 16.08 -16.27
N TYR A 172 -21.51 16.81 -17.37
CA TYR A 172 -22.66 17.28 -18.16
C TYR A 172 -22.57 16.67 -19.56
N GLU A 173 -23.49 15.76 -19.86
CA GLU A 173 -23.50 15.03 -21.14
C GLU A 173 -22.14 14.38 -21.45
N ASN A 174 -21.37 14.95 -22.39
CA ASN A 174 -20.05 14.46 -22.81
C ASN A 174 -18.88 15.33 -22.30
N ILE A 175 -19.15 16.31 -21.43
CA ILE A 175 -18.16 17.23 -20.89
C ILE A 175 -17.93 16.91 -19.41
N ILE A 176 -16.66 16.81 -19.04
CA ILE A 176 -16.25 16.72 -17.62
C ILE A 176 -15.56 18.06 -17.28
N SER A 177 -16.10 18.76 -16.29
CA SER A 177 -15.48 19.95 -15.71
C SER A 177 -14.94 19.65 -14.33
N LEU A 178 -13.81 20.28 -14.00
CA LEU A 178 -13.25 20.28 -12.64
C LEU A 178 -13.44 21.69 -12.08
N GLU A 179 -14.17 21.77 -10.99
CA GLU A 179 -14.46 23.03 -10.31
C GLU A 179 -13.89 22.99 -8.89
N GLN A 180 -13.48 24.13 -8.38
CA GLN A 180 -13.05 24.20 -7.00
C GLN A 180 -14.20 23.79 -6.07
N ALA A 181 -13.93 22.96 -5.08
CA ALA A 181 -14.92 22.52 -4.10
C ALA A 181 -15.34 23.70 -3.20
N GLU A 182 -16.25 24.55 -3.71
CA GLU A 182 -16.88 25.61 -2.93
C GLU A 182 -17.96 24.98 -2.06
N GLY A 183 -17.96 25.23 -0.77
CA GLY A 183 -19.09 24.87 0.08
C GLY A 183 -18.86 23.76 1.10
N VAL A 184 -17.66 23.22 1.23
CA VAL A 184 -17.30 22.49 2.47
C VAL A 184 -17.12 23.54 3.58
N LYS A 185 -18.23 24.15 3.99
CA LYS A 185 -18.26 24.96 5.21
C LYS A 185 -18.14 24.00 6.38
N ASN A 186 -17.17 24.26 7.24
CA ASN A 186 -17.13 23.64 8.56
C ASN A 186 -18.42 24.02 9.28
N TYR A 187 -19.30 23.02 9.49
CA TYR A 187 -20.35 23.10 10.46
C TYR A 187 -19.83 22.54 11.76
#